data_f7b144214570aa9c627baf8980ff7e1c
#
_entry.id   f7b144214570aa9c627baf8980ff7e1c
#
_cell.length_a   1.000
_cell.length_b   1.000
_cell.length_c   1.000
_cell.angle_alpha   90.00
_cell.angle_beta   90.00
_cell.angle_gamma   90.00
#
_symmetry.space_group_name_H-M   'P 1'
#
loop_
_entity.id
_entity.type
_entity.pdbx_description
1 polymer ?
#
loop_
_entity_poly.entity_id
_entity_poly.type
_entity_poly.pdbx_seq_one_letter_code
_entity_poly.pdbx_strand_id
1 'polypeptide(L)'
;MNNALTVSRRGFGLGAAAFGLLLVSGCSRGSSSTGGGLGSGSGKLTLAYNSDGPHKTWAEAVCHSVSNVLGITMEPLPVAQFSEMRSAITKHTLLGAFRSGWSADYPSLENFLNATFQTGASANDSQYSSKTFDDLLDKAAAATDSQTAYGYFRQAQSQLFADLPGIP
;
A
#
# COMPACT_ATOMS: atom_id res chain seq x y z
N MET A 1 -2.46 -41.13 4.41
CA MET A 1 -1.04 -40.78 4.54
C MET A 1 -0.96 -39.26 4.72
N ASN A 2 -0.85 -38.82 5.96
CA ASN A 2 -0.87 -37.40 6.32
C ASN A 2 0.58 -36.90 6.41
N ASN A 3 0.96 -35.95 5.56
CA ASN A 3 2.20 -35.22 5.72
C ASN A 3 1.89 -33.84 6.33
N ALA A 4 2.14 -33.72 7.62
CA ALA A 4 2.16 -32.45 8.33
C ALA A 4 3.50 -31.76 8.08
N LEU A 5 3.47 -30.56 7.51
CA LEU A 5 4.64 -29.70 7.36
C LEU A 5 4.92 -29.01 8.70
N THR A 6 5.99 -29.44 9.35
CA THR A 6 6.49 -28.85 10.59
C THR A 6 7.38 -27.63 10.25
N VAL A 7 6.91 -26.42 10.57
CA VAL A 7 7.71 -25.21 10.45
C VAL A 7 8.60 -25.07 11.68
N SER A 8 9.91 -25.21 11.48
CA SER A 8 10.93 -25.06 12.51
C SER A 8 11.25 -23.60 12.79
N ARG A 9 10.98 -23.14 14.01
CA ARG A 9 11.47 -21.86 14.55
C ARG A 9 12.94 -22.03 14.99
N ARG A 10 13.86 -21.40 14.30
CA ARG A 10 15.24 -21.21 14.79
C ARG A 10 15.52 -19.71 14.84
N GLY A 11 15.54 -19.14 16.04
CA GLY A 11 16.74 -18.74 16.74
C GLY A 11 17.26 -17.37 16.24
N PHE A 12 16.68 -16.24 16.77
CA PHE A 12 17.32 -14.93 16.65
C PHE A 12 18.26 -14.74 17.85
N GLY A 13 19.57 -14.72 17.56
CA GLY A 13 20.61 -14.43 18.53
C GLY A 13 20.63 -12.94 18.89
N LEU A 14 20.73 -12.66 20.19
CA LEU A 14 21.02 -11.34 20.74
C LEU A 14 22.43 -10.89 20.33
N GLY A 15 22.51 -9.77 19.63
CA GLY A 15 23.74 -8.99 19.48
C GLY A 15 23.53 -7.62 20.10
N ALA A 16 24.03 -7.41 21.30
CA ALA A 16 24.12 -6.10 21.93
C ALA A 16 25.22 -5.28 21.28
N ALA A 17 24.89 -4.15 20.64
CA ALA A 17 25.86 -3.12 20.28
C ALA A 17 25.34 -1.77 20.78
N ALA A 18 26.00 -1.26 21.80
CA ALA A 18 25.83 0.10 22.29
C ALA A 18 26.37 1.09 21.25
N PHE A 19 25.57 2.08 20.85
CA PHE A 19 26.08 3.24 20.14
C PHE A 19 25.44 4.53 20.67
N GLY A 20 26.32 5.49 20.84
CA GLY A 20 26.23 6.69 21.63
C GLY A 20 25.19 7.71 21.17
N LEU A 21 24.77 8.50 22.16
CA LEU A 21 24.00 9.72 22.01
C LEU A 21 24.78 10.76 21.18
N LEU A 22 24.19 11.23 20.11
CA LEU A 22 24.47 12.52 19.53
C LEU A 22 23.20 13.37 19.60
N LEU A 23 23.18 14.28 20.56
CA LEU A 23 22.22 15.38 20.66
C LEU A 23 22.53 16.37 19.55
N VAL A 24 21.70 16.44 18.52
CA VAL A 24 21.68 17.53 17.57
C VAL A 24 20.44 18.38 17.84
N SER A 25 20.66 19.50 18.52
CA SER A 25 19.68 20.57 18.66
C SER A 25 19.54 21.28 17.32
N GLY A 26 18.48 20.95 16.56
CA GLY A 26 18.11 21.64 15.33
C GLY A 26 16.80 22.40 15.55
N CYS A 27 16.87 23.69 15.86
CA CYS A 27 15.74 24.61 15.74
C CYS A 27 15.34 24.71 14.28
N SER A 28 14.20 24.17 13.90
CA SER A 28 13.55 24.42 12.60
C SER A 28 12.31 25.27 12.80
N ARG A 29 12.37 26.46 12.20
CA ARG A 29 11.30 27.44 12.11
C ARG A 29 10.07 26.84 11.45
N GLY A 30 8.93 27.09 12.08
CA GLY A 30 7.63 26.74 11.55
C GLY A 30 7.36 27.35 10.19
N SER A 31 6.87 26.52 9.29
CA SER A 31 6.12 26.94 8.12
C SER A 31 4.75 26.34 8.25
N SER A 32 3.79 27.15 8.63
CA SER A 32 2.38 26.79 8.72
C SER A 32 1.82 26.67 7.30
N SER A 33 1.73 25.45 6.79
CA SER A 33 0.86 25.17 5.66
C SER A 33 -0.45 24.61 6.19
N THR A 34 -1.46 25.44 6.19
CA THR A 34 -2.85 25.09 6.50
C THR A 34 -3.43 24.29 5.32
N GLY A 35 -3.07 23.02 5.23
CA GLY A 35 -3.74 22.05 4.40
C GLY A 35 -4.32 21.01 5.33
N GLY A 36 -5.64 21.05 5.57
CA GLY A 36 -6.34 20.05 6.38
C GLY A 36 -6.34 18.70 5.67
N GLY A 37 -5.26 17.91 5.84
CA GLY A 37 -5.21 16.53 5.38
C GLY A 37 -6.11 15.65 6.25
N LEU A 38 -6.88 14.78 5.61
CA LEU A 38 -7.62 13.71 6.28
C LEU A 38 -6.62 12.63 6.70
N GLY A 39 -6.32 12.53 7.99
CA GLY A 39 -5.44 11.49 8.55
C GLY A 39 -4.39 11.99 9.53
N SER A 40 -3.68 11.09 10.10
CA SER A 40 -2.96 11.15 11.36
C SER A 40 -1.85 12.20 11.47
N GLY A 41 -2.16 13.32 12.09
CA GLY A 41 -1.14 14.25 12.62
C GLY A 41 -0.59 13.91 14.01
N SER A 42 -1.00 12.81 14.64
CA SER A 42 -0.72 12.48 16.04
C SER A 42 0.06 11.18 16.28
N GLY A 43 0.75 10.65 15.27
CA GLY A 43 1.50 9.38 15.40
C GLY A 43 0.63 8.11 15.38
N LYS A 44 -0.66 8.24 15.09
CA LYS A 44 -1.58 7.12 14.93
C LYS A 44 -1.67 6.75 13.45
N LEU A 45 -1.73 5.45 13.14
CA LEU A 45 -2.08 4.97 11.81
C LEU A 45 -3.60 4.99 11.64
N THR A 46 -4.05 5.34 10.46
CA THR A 46 -5.48 5.28 10.11
C THR A 46 -5.71 4.46 8.85
N LEU A 47 -6.87 3.81 8.77
CA LEU A 47 -7.37 3.17 7.57
C LEU A 47 -8.65 3.88 7.12
N ALA A 48 -8.54 4.69 6.08
CA ALA A 48 -9.69 5.38 5.51
C ALA A 48 -10.54 4.45 4.64
N TYR A 49 -11.84 4.55 4.81
CA TYR A 49 -12.84 3.85 3.98
C TYR A 49 -14.10 4.70 3.82
N ASN A 50 -14.82 4.52 2.71
CA ASN A 50 -16.09 5.19 2.52
C ASN A 50 -17.22 4.47 3.26
N SER A 51 -18.01 5.21 4.03
CA SER A 51 -19.07 4.67 4.88
C SER A 51 -20.43 4.53 4.18
N ASP A 52 -20.57 5.03 2.95
CA ASP A 52 -21.71 4.79 2.07
C ASP A 52 -21.70 3.40 1.40
N GLY A 53 -20.69 2.58 1.68
CA GLY A 53 -20.56 1.20 1.23
C GLY A 53 -20.36 0.21 2.40
N PRO A 54 -20.35 -1.11 2.15
CA PRO A 54 -20.29 -2.15 3.19
C PRO A 54 -18.85 -2.38 3.70
N HIS A 55 -18.11 -1.32 4.03
CA HIS A 55 -16.69 -1.40 4.32
C HIS A 55 -16.33 -1.37 5.81
N LYS A 56 -17.25 -0.91 6.66
CA LYS A 56 -17.01 -0.70 8.09
C LYS A 56 -16.45 -1.94 8.80
N THR A 57 -17.16 -3.05 8.68
CA THR A 57 -16.85 -4.27 9.45
C THR A 57 -15.44 -4.81 9.17
N TRP A 58 -15.06 -4.90 7.89
CA TRP A 58 -13.73 -5.40 7.55
C TRP A 58 -12.63 -4.37 7.88
N ALA A 59 -12.89 -3.06 7.71
CA ALA A 59 -11.91 -2.02 8.05
C ALA A 59 -11.61 -2.01 9.56
N GLU A 60 -12.64 -2.12 10.41
CA GLU A 60 -12.48 -2.27 11.85
C GLU A 60 -11.70 -3.54 12.21
N ALA A 61 -12.00 -4.67 11.55
CA ALA A 61 -11.30 -5.93 11.78
C ALA A 61 -9.81 -5.84 11.39
N VAL A 62 -9.49 -5.21 10.27
CA VAL A 62 -8.10 -4.96 9.85
C VAL A 62 -7.37 -4.09 10.86
N CYS A 63 -7.95 -2.96 11.27
CA CYS A 63 -7.36 -2.06 12.26
C CYS A 63 -7.08 -2.78 13.58
N HIS A 64 -8.03 -3.58 14.05
CA HIS A 64 -7.87 -4.37 15.27
C HIS A 64 -6.77 -5.43 15.12
N SER A 65 -6.73 -6.14 13.99
CA SER A 65 -5.70 -7.14 13.72
C SER A 65 -4.30 -6.55 13.67
N VAL A 66 -4.13 -5.44 12.93
CA VAL A 66 -2.85 -4.72 12.84
C VAL A 66 -2.41 -4.23 14.22
N SER A 67 -3.33 -3.67 15.00
CA SER A 67 -3.01 -3.17 16.34
C SER A 67 -2.54 -4.30 17.26
N ASN A 68 -3.21 -5.46 17.21
CA ASN A 68 -2.86 -6.60 18.06
C ASN A 68 -1.55 -7.29 17.65
N VAL A 69 -1.32 -7.44 16.33
CA VAL A 69 -0.16 -8.19 15.83
C VAL A 69 1.12 -7.36 15.87
N LEU A 70 1.02 -6.08 15.53
CA LEU A 70 2.19 -5.20 15.42
C LEU A 70 2.42 -4.34 16.68
N GLY A 71 1.47 -4.29 17.62
CA GLY A 71 1.56 -3.47 18.83
C GLY A 71 1.51 -1.97 18.55
N ILE A 72 0.99 -1.55 17.39
CA ILE A 72 0.80 -0.15 16.99
C ILE A 72 -0.69 0.18 16.99
N THR A 73 -1.06 1.41 17.32
CA THR A 73 -2.46 1.82 17.26
C THR A 73 -2.85 2.15 15.82
N MET A 74 -3.81 1.40 15.25
CA MET A 74 -4.42 1.69 13.97
C MET A 74 -5.93 1.89 14.16
N GLU A 75 -6.47 2.99 13.63
CA GLU A 75 -7.87 3.37 13.81
C GLU A 75 -8.60 3.45 12.46
N PRO A 76 -9.85 2.97 12.36
CA PRO A 76 -10.67 3.15 11.18
C PRO A 76 -11.06 4.63 11.01
N LEU A 77 -10.94 5.16 9.81
CA LEU A 77 -11.30 6.54 9.45
C LEU A 77 -12.47 6.52 8.44
N PRO A 78 -13.73 6.61 8.89
CA PRO A 78 -14.86 6.68 7.99
C PRO A 78 -14.91 8.02 7.27
N VAL A 79 -15.00 8.00 5.95
CA VAL A 79 -15.31 9.14 5.08
C VAL A 79 -16.76 9.00 4.61
N ALA A 80 -17.56 10.03 4.70
CA ALA A 80 -19.01 9.92 4.51
C ALA A 80 -19.39 9.39 3.12
N GLN A 81 -18.70 9.86 2.07
CA GLN A 81 -19.01 9.54 0.68
C GLN A 81 -17.78 9.01 -0.06
N PHE A 82 -17.97 8.04 -0.96
CA PHE A 82 -16.91 7.54 -1.83
C PHE A 82 -16.28 8.66 -2.69
N SER A 83 -17.08 9.57 -3.22
CA SER A 83 -16.62 10.70 -4.03
C SER A 83 -15.69 11.65 -3.24
N GLU A 84 -15.99 11.87 -1.96
CA GLU A 84 -15.15 12.67 -1.06
C GLU A 84 -13.80 11.99 -0.82
N MET A 85 -13.82 10.69 -0.53
CA MET A 85 -12.61 9.89 -0.34
C MET A 85 -11.76 9.89 -1.63
N ARG A 86 -12.37 9.68 -2.81
CA ARG A 86 -11.67 9.75 -4.10
C ARG A 86 -11.03 11.12 -4.34
N SER A 87 -11.75 12.20 -4.02
CA SER A 87 -11.20 13.56 -4.12
C SER A 87 -9.98 13.75 -3.22
N ALA A 88 -10.02 13.24 -1.99
CA ALA A 88 -8.92 13.35 -1.05
C ALA A 88 -7.69 12.53 -1.49
N ILE A 89 -7.89 11.33 -2.04
CA ILE A 89 -6.81 10.50 -2.62
C ILE A 89 -6.17 11.24 -3.80
N THR A 90 -6.95 11.69 -4.78
CA THR A 90 -6.45 12.38 -5.98
C THR A 90 -5.71 13.69 -5.64
N LYS A 91 -6.14 14.39 -4.60
CA LYS A 91 -5.47 15.61 -4.11
C LYS A 91 -4.29 15.33 -3.19
N HIS A 92 -3.99 14.07 -2.90
CA HIS A 92 -2.95 13.65 -1.95
C HIS A 92 -3.10 14.28 -0.56
N THR A 93 -4.34 14.50 -0.14
CA THR A 93 -4.67 15.07 1.20
C THR A 93 -5.06 13.99 2.20
N LEU A 94 -5.24 12.75 1.75
CA LEU A 94 -5.51 11.60 2.61
C LEU A 94 -4.17 11.05 3.12
N LEU A 95 -3.98 11.09 4.44
CA LEU A 95 -2.78 10.56 5.10
C LEU A 95 -3.08 9.21 5.73
N GLY A 96 -2.14 8.27 5.62
CA GLY A 96 -2.29 6.91 6.14
C GLY A 96 -2.77 5.91 5.09
N ALA A 97 -3.21 4.75 5.56
CA ALA A 97 -3.74 3.71 4.69
C ALA A 97 -5.17 4.05 4.25
N PHE A 98 -5.56 3.63 3.09
CA PHE A 98 -6.91 3.80 2.58
C PHE A 98 -7.37 2.59 1.76
N ARG A 99 -8.67 2.41 1.74
CA ARG A 99 -9.30 1.41 0.90
C ARG A 99 -9.24 1.87 -0.55
N SER A 100 -8.77 1.00 -1.43
CA SER A 100 -8.86 1.16 -2.87
C SER A 100 -9.51 -0.08 -3.51
N GLY A 101 -9.77 -0.04 -4.80
CA GLY A 101 -10.29 -1.16 -5.57
C GLY A 101 -10.34 -0.81 -7.05
N TRP A 102 -10.17 -1.85 -7.86
CA TRP A 102 -10.25 -1.76 -9.31
C TRP A 102 -11.16 -2.86 -9.85
N SER A 103 -12.06 -2.50 -10.76
CA SER A 103 -12.82 -3.47 -11.54
C SER A 103 -12.25 -3.52 -12.94
N ALA A 104 -11.87 -4.70 -13.40
CA ALA A 104 -11.30 -4.83 -14.73
C ALA A 104 -12.34 -4.53 -15.81
N ASP A 105 -11.93 -3.75 -16.83
CA ASP A 105 -12.73 -3.47 -18.02
C ASP A 105 -12.69 -4.66 -18.99
N TYR A 106 -11.63 -5.46 -18.92
CA TYR A 106 -11.42 -6.68 -19.72
C TYR A 106 -10.58 -7.70 -18.95
N PRO A 107 -10.72 -9.00 -19.24
CA PRO A 107 -10.06 -10.07 -18.47
C PRO A 107 -8.57 -10.20 -18.82
N SER A 108 -7.76 -9.23 -18.41
CA SER A 108 -6.31 -9.25 -18.58
C SER A 108 -5.62 -8.78 -17.30
N LEU A 109 -4.49 -9.40 -16.98
CA LEU A 109 -3.64 -8.96 -15.89
C LEU A 109 -3.09 -7.55 -16.12
N GLU A 110 -2.88 -7.16 -17.37
CA GLU A 110 -2.52 -5.82 -17.81
C GLU A 110 -3.45 -4.76 -17.24
N ASN A 111 -4.77 -4.99 -17.31
CA ASN A 111 -5.76 -4.02 -16.83
C ASN A 111 -5.59 -3.67 -15.36
N PHE A 112 -5.14 -4.63 -14.55
CA PHE A 112 -4.85 -4.38 -13.15
C PHE A 112 -3.48 -3.72 -12.96
N LEU A 113 -2.43 -4.24 -13.62
CA LEU A 113 -1.07 -3.78 -13.39
C LEU A 113 -0.82 -2.38 -13.92
N ASN A 114 -1.20 -2.13 -15.18
CA ASN A 114 -0.96 -0.84 -15.83
C ASN A 114 -1.83 0.26 -15.20
N ALA A 115 -3.14 0.03 -15.06
CA ALA A 115 -4.05 1.06 -14.59
C ALA A 115 -3.77 1.52 -13.16
N THR A 116 -3.38 0.58 -12.27
CA THR A 116 -3.33 0.86 -10.83
C THR A 116 -1.92 1.03 -10.26
N PHE A 117 -0.87 0.60 -10.98
CA PHE A 117 0.50 0.61 -10.43
C PHE A 117 1.56 1.18 -11.36
N GLN A 118 1.31 1.32 -12.67
CA GLN A 118 2.30 1.95 -13.56
C GLN A 118 2.57 3.39 -13.11
N THR A 119 3.82 3.79 -13.18
CA THR A 119 4.22 5.16 -12.80
C THR A 119 3.43 6.19 -13.60
N GLY A 120 2.74 7.09 -12.90
CA GLY A 120 1.94 8.15 -13.50
C GLY A 120 0.56 7.73 -14.02
N ALA A 121 0.16 6.47 -13.86
CA ALA A 121 -1.20 6.05 -14.20
C ALA A 121 -2.25 6.74 -13.31
N SER A 122 -3.38 7.14 -13.90
CA SER A 122 -4.40 7.95 -13.23
C SER A 122 -5.09 7.26 -12.06
N ALA A 123 -5.09 5.94 -12.03
CA ALA A 123 -5.61 5.14 -10.92
C ALA A 123 -4.52 4.56 -10.01
N ASN A 124 -3.27 5.01 -10.16
CA ASN A 124 -2.19 4.67 -9.25
C ASN A 124 -2.30 5.48 -7.96
N ASP A 125 -3.27 5.12 -7.14
CA ASP A 125 -3.60 5.80 -5.89
C ASP A 125 -2.46 5.74 -4.87
N SER A 126 -1.66 4.68 -4.91
CA SER A 126 -0.49 4.49 -4.03
C SER A 126 0.70 5.37 -4.38
N GLN A 127 0.69 6.04 -5.53
CA GLN A 127 1.83 6.77 -6.10
C GLN A 127 3.07 5.89 -6.24
N TYR A 128 2.87 4.58 -6.41
CA TYR A 128 3.96 3.65 -6.63
C TYR A 128 4.75 4.03 -7.89
N SER A 129 6.06 3.97 -7.81
CA SER A 129 6.95 4.25 -8.93
C SER A 129 8.14 3.30 -8.87
N SER A 130 8.26 2.45 -9.85
CA SER A 130 9.34 1.48 -9.96
C SER A 130 9.73 1.29 -11.43
N LYS A 131 10.94 1.74 -11.77
CA LYS A 131 11.46 1.54 -13.13
C LYS A 131 11.49 0.06 -13.54
N THR A 132 11.82 -0.83 -12.62
CA THR A 132 11.85 -2.27 -12.88
C THR A 132 10.45 -2.78 -13.25
N PHE A 133 9.44 -2.33 -12.53
CA PHE A 133 8.05 -2.69 -12.79
C PHE A 133 7.59 -2.13 -14.15
N ASP A 134 7.82 -0.85 -14.40
CA ASP A 134 7.44 -0.19 -15.66
C ASP A 134 8.13 -0.85 -16.88
N ASP A 135 9.43 -1.14 -16.78
CA ASP A 135 10.17 -1.85 -17.83
C ASP A 135 9.58 -3.25 -18.14
N LEU A 136 9.03 -3.94 -17.15
CA LEU A 136 8.37 -5.23 -17.35
C LEU A 136 7.01 -5.07 -18.05
N LEU A 137 6.27 -4.02 -17.75
CA LEU A 137 5.02 -3.69 -18.48
C LEU A 137 5.31 -3.34 -19.94
N ASP A 138 6.35 -2.54 -20.20
CA ASP A 138 6.76 -2.17 -21.55
C ASP A 138 7.19 -3.40 -22.36
N LYS A 139 7.93 -4.34 -21.75
CA LYS A 139 8.30 -5.62 -22.39
C LYS A 139 7.07 -6.49 -22.69
N ALA A 140 6.09 -6.49 -21.78
CA ALA A 140 4.85 -7.21 -21.99
C ALA A 140 4.07 -6.63 -23.17
N ALA A 141 3.97 -5.30 -23.27
CA ALA A 141 3.32 -4.59 -24.36
C ALA A 141 4.02 -4.78 -25.72
N ALA A 142 5.34 -4.91 -25.73
CA ALA A 142 6.13 -5.15 -26.93
C ALA A 142 6.17 -6.62 -27.37
N ALA A 143 5.65 -7.55 -26.58
CA ALA A 143 5.68 -8.98 -26.88
C ALA A 143 4.78 -9.32 -28.09
N THR A 144 5.27 -10.20 -28.96
CA THR A 144 4.56 -10.59 -30.19
C THR A 144 3.58 -11.75 -29.98
N ASP A 145 3.61 -12.37 -28.82
CA ASP A 145 2.70 -13.45 -28.42
C ASP A 145 2.25 -13.31 -26.95
N SER A 146 1.07 -13.82 -26.68
CA SER A 146 0.44 -13.71 -25.37
C SER A 146 1.17 -14.47 -24.26
N GLN A 147 1.85 -15.56 -24.56
CA GLN A 147 2.57 -16.35 -23.58
C GLN A 147 3.78 -15.57 -23.04
N THR A 148 4.53 -14.94 -23.94
CA THR A 148 5.66 -14.07 -23.58
C THR A 148 5.18 -12.85 -22.80
N ALA A 149 4.11 -12.17 -23.25
CA ALA A 149 3.50 -11.06 -22.53
C ALA A 149 3.12 -11.46 -21.11
N TYR A 150 2.45 -12.60 -20.96
CA TYR A 150 2.05 -13.13 -19.66
C TYR A 150 3.23 -13.43 -18.74
N GLY A 151 4.35 -13.89 -19.31
CA GLY A 151 5.59 -14.10 -18.59
C GLY A 151 6.11 -12.81 -17.94
N TYR A 152 6.07 -11.68 -18.64
CA TYR A 152 6.46 -10.37 -18.10
C TYR A 152 5.46 -9.83 -17.08
N PHE A 153 4.15 -9.95 -17.30
CA PHE A 153 3.15 -9.55 -16.31
C PHE A 153 3.29 -10.33 -15.00
N ARG A 154 3.60 -11.61 -15.04
CA ARG A 154 3.88 -12.40 -13.83
C ARG A 154 5.12 -11.91 -13.08
N GLN A 155 6.17 -11.50 -13.79
CA GLN A 155 7.36 -10.91 -13.17
C GLN A 155 7.02 -9.56 -12.54
N ALA A 156 6.24 -8.71 -13.23
CA ALA A 156 5.76 -7.44 -12.70
C ALA A 156 4.91 -7.65 -11.43
N GLN A 157 4.02 -8.64 -11.42
CA GLN A 157 3.26 -9.01 -10.23
C GLN A 157 4.17 -9.46 -9.06
N SER A 158 5.22 -10.22 -9.35
CA SER A 158 6.19 -10.63 -8.33
C SER A 158 6.94 -9.43 -7.75
N GLN A 159 7.24 -8.41 -8.56
CA GLN A 159 7.83 -7.16 -8.10
C GLN A 159 6.88 -6.41 -7.17
N LEU A 160 5.58 -6.31 -7.51
CA LEU A 160 4.58 -5.71 -6.62
C LEU A 160 4.49 -6.40 -5.26
N PHE A 161 4.57 -7.72 -5.22
CA PHE A 161 4.58 -8.45 -3.95
C PHE A 161 5.87 -8.23 -3.13
N ALA A 162 6.97 -7.90 -3.78
CA ALA A 162 8.20 -7.53 -3.07
C ALA A 162 8.14 -6.10 -2.52
N ASP A 163 7.58 -5.18 -3.29
CA ASP A 163 7.53 -3.75 -2.96
C ASP A 163 6.32 -3.37 -2.09
N LEU A 164 5.24 -4.16 -2.12
CA LEU A 164 4.00 -4.00 -1.35
C LEU A 164 3.39 -2.58 -1.41
N PRO A 165 3.16 -1.99 -2.59
CA PRO A 165 2.49 -0.69 -2.69
C PRO A 165 1.02 -0.74 -2.28
N GLY A 166 0.45 -1.92 -2.19
CA GLY A 166 -0.89 -2.23 -1.73
C GLY A 166 -0.97 -3.65 -1.17
N ILE A 167 -1.87 -3.86 -0.23
CA ILE A 167 -2.16 -5.17 0.38
C ILE A 167 -3.50 -5.65 -0.19
N PRO A 168 -3.52 -6.81 -0.89
CA PRO A 168 -4.73 -7.37 -1.50
C PRO A 168 -5.68 -8.00 -0.47
#